data_3c23e91a744ddf79ff2543dacfd41920
#
_entry.id   3c23e91a744ddf79ff2543dacfd41920
#
_cell.length_a   1.000
_cell.length_b   1.000
_cell.length_c   1.000
_cell.angle_alpha   90.00
_cell.angle_beta   90.00
_cell.angle_gamma   90.00
#
_symmetry.space_group_name_H-M   'P 1'
#
loop_
_entity.id
_entity.type
_entity.pdbx_description
1 polymer ?
#
loop_
_entity_poly.entity_id
_entity_poly.type
_entity_poly.pdbx_seq_one_letter_code
_entity_poly.pdbx_strand_id
1 'polypeptide(L)'
;FNILKYAWSLCLDKSNNTVMYVDEAHILLSAGNELGAEFLAQVQRRSRKYNTGTIIITQQPTDFAAEKVFVHGKAIFDNASYYLVMGLRKQAVEDLARLIDLNDNEKESIKTYSQGEALFVCGNRRMRINVILTQEELDSFGSGGGL
;
A
#
# COMPACT_ATOMS: atom_id res chain seq x y z
N PHE A 1 -1.26 -15.48 11.96
CA PHE A 1 -1.41 -16.03 10.60
C PHE A 1 -2.80 -16.65 10.37
N ASN A 2 -3.38 -17.34 11.36
CA ASN A 2 -4.71 -17.95 11.24
C ASN A 2 -5.82 -16.91 11.02
N ILE A 3 -5.73 -15.75 11.67
CA ILE A 3 -6.69 -14.63 11.49
C ILE A 3 -6.69 -14.15 10.03
N LEU A 4 -5.51 -14.01 9.43
CA LEU A 4 -5.39 -13.57 8.02
C LEU A 4 -6.00 -14.61 7.06
N LYS A 5 -5.76 -15.90 7.30
CA LYS A 5 -6.38 -16.96 6.50
C LYS A 5 -7.90 -16.96 6.65
N TYR A 6 -8.40 -16.74 7.86
CA TYR A 6 -9.83 -16.63 8.12
C TYR A 6 -10.43 -15.41 7.40
N ALA A 7 -9.83 -14.22 7.55
CA ALA A 7 -10.26 -13.02 6.84
C ALA A 7 -10.29 -13.24 5.33
N TRP A 8 -9.26 -13.87 4.78
CA TRP A 8 -9.21 -14.21 3.36
C TRP A 8 -10.31 -15.21 2.97
N SER A 9 -10.63 -16.20 3.82
CA SER A 9 -11.70 -17.16 3.52
C SER A 9 -13.07 -16.50 3.38
N LEU A 10 -13.32 -15.40 4.11
CA LEU A 10 -14.53 -14.60 3.97
C LEU A 10 -14.57 -13.84 2.61
N CYS A 11 -13.41 -13.48 2.08
CA CYS A 11 -13.29 -12.82 0.78
C CYS A 11 -13.49 -13.78 -0.41
N LEU A 12 -13.50 -15.09 -0.19
CA LEU A 12 -13.67 -16.06 -1.27
C LEU A 12 -15.13 -16.26 -1.72
N ASP A 13 -16.08 -15.72 -0.97
CA ASP A 13 -17.50 -15.75 -1.33
C ASP A 13 -17.78 -14.73 -2.44
N LYS A 14 -18.02 -15.24 -3.64
CA LYS A 14 -18.28 -14.42 -4.83
C LYS A 14 -19.69 -13.79 -4.86
N SER A 15 -20.57 -14.16 -3.97
CA SER A 15 -21.92 -13.57 -3.87
C SER A 15 -21.88 -12.14 -3.34
N ASN A 16 -20.77 -11.75 -2.70
CA ASN A 16 -20.58 -10.45 -2.10
C ASN A 16 -19.42 -9.68 -2.76
N ASN A 17 -19.55 -8.36 -2.81
CA ASN A 17 -18.43 -7.47 -3.08
C ASN A 17 -17.73 -7.17 -1.75
N THR A 18 -16.48 -7.54 -1.63
CA THR A 18 -15.72 -7.41 -0.39
C THR A 18 -14.53 -6.49 -0.58
N VAL A 19 -14.15 -5.75 0.45
CA VAL A 19 -12.88 -4.99 0.47
C VAL A 19 -12.08 -5.43 1.69
N MET A 20 -10.85 -5.84 1.47
CA MET A 20 -9.89 -6.19 2.51
C MET A 20 -8.90 -5.05 2.70
N TYR A 21 -8.92 -4.45 3.88
CA TYR A 21 -7.96 -3.45 4.31
C TYR A 21 -6.85 -4.13 5.13
N VAL A 22 -5.61 -3.89 4.74
CA VAL A 22 -4.42 -4.35 5.48
C VAL A 22 -3.62 -3.12 5.84
N ASP A 23 -3.84 -2.60 7.04
CA ASP A 23 -3.10 -1.49 7.58
C ASP A 23 -1.81 -1.97 8.23
N GLU A 24 -0.79 -1.10 8.25
CA GLU A 24 0.57 -1.40 8.73
C GLU A 24 1.13 -2.72 8.17
N ALA A 25 0.92 -2.93 6.87
CA ALA A 25 1.23 -4.18 6.20
C ALA A 25 2.70 -4.61 6.33
N HIS A 26 3.62 -3.65 6.61
CA HIS A 26 5.03 -3.93 6.87
C HIS A 26 5.23 -4.88 8.06
N ILE A 27 4.32 -4.90 9.05
CA ILE A 27 4.39 -5.83 10.19
C ILE A 27 4.37 -7.29 9.71
N LEU A 28 3.63 -7.58 8.64
CA LEU A 28 3.56 -8.93 8.08
C LEU A 28 4.84 -9.36 7.34
N LEU A 29 5.67 -8.37 6.96
CA LEU A 29 6.93 -8.60 6.24
C LEU A 29 8.15 -8.43 7.16
N SER A 30 7.94 -7.92 8.37
CA SER A 30 9.01 -7.62 9.32
C SER A 30 9.92 -8.82 9.56
N ALA A 31 11.21 -8.55 9.79
CA ALA A 31 12.25 -9.57 9.96
C ALA A 31 12.37 -10.57 8.79
N GLY A 32 11.91 -10.20 7.59
CA GLY A 32 11.97 -11.07 6.41
C GLY A 32 10.98 -12.24 6.50
N ASN A 33 9.80 -12.01 7.04
CA ASN A 33 8.73 -13.01 7.12
C ASN A 33 8.17 -13.34 5.71
N GLU A 34 8.77 -14.34 5.08
CA GLU A 34 8.39 -14.79 3.73
C GLU A 34 6.94 -15.27 3.67
N LEU A 35 6.44 -15.96 4.71
CA LEU A 35 5.06 -16.46 4.73
C LEU A 35 4.03 -15.33 4.72
N GLY A 36 4.30 -14.24 5.43
CA GLY A 36 3.44 -13.05 5.42
C GLY A 36 3.46 -12.36 4.06
N ALA A 37 4.64 -12.19 3.48
CA ALA A 37 4.83 -11.58 2.17
C ALA A 37 4.17 -12.42 1.06
N GLU A 38 4.38 -13.74 1.06
CA GLU A 38 3.75 -14.66 0.12
C GLU A 38 2.22 -14.59 0.21
N PHE A 39 1.68 -14.60 1.44
CA PHE A 39 0.24 -14.50 1.67
C PHE A 39 -0.35 -13.23 1.06
N LEU A 40 0.24 -12.06 1.33
CA LEU A 40 -0.22 -10.79 0.75
C LEU A 40 -0.11 -10.78 -0.78
N ALA A 41 0.98 -11.32 -1.34
CA ALA A 41 1.14 -11.44 -2.78
C ALA A 41 0.06 -12.36 -3.40
N GLN A 42 -0.30 -13.46 -2.74
CA GLN A 42 -1.39 -14.33 -3.19
C GLN A 42 -2.75 -13.63 -3.14
N VAL A 43 -3.05 -12.93 -2.04
CA VAL A 43 -4.27 -12.13 -1.90
C VAL A 43 -4.37 -11.12 -3.04
N GLN A 44 -3.32 -10.36 -3.28
CA GLN A 44 -3.29 -9.31 -4.32
C GLN A 44 -3.52 -9.87 -5.73
N ARG A 45 -2.93 -11.02 -6.06
CA ARG A 45 -3.11 -11.67 -7.37
C ARG A 45 -4.50 -12.26 -7.56
N ARG A 46 -5.15 -12.72 -6.49
CA ARG A 46 -6.37 -13.52 -6.57
C ARG A 46 -7.65 -12.73 -6.29
N SER A 47 -7.55 -11.59 -5.64
CA SER A 47 -8.69 -10.79 -5.16
C SER A 47 -9.72 -10.50 -6.24
N ARG A 48 -9.28 -10.08 -7.44
CA ARG A 48 -10.18 -9.80 -8.57
C ARG A 48 -11.07 -10.98 -8.97
N LYS A 49 -10.56 -12.21 -8.84
CA LYS A 49 -11.33 -13.43 -9.18
C LYS A 49 -12.51 -13.65 -8.24
N TYR A 50 -12.48 -13.03 -7.06
CA TYR A 50 -13.47 -13.21 -5.99
C TYR A 50 -14.27 -11.94 -5.69
N ASN A 51 -14.35 -11.01 -6.64
CA ASN A 51 -15.02 -9.70 -6.44
C ASN A 51 -14.51 -8.95 -5.19
N THR A 52 -13.23 -9.15 -4.86
CA THR A 52 -12.60 -8.56 -3.69
C THR A 52 -11.65 -7.47 -4.11
N GLY A 53 -11.84 -6.26 -3.57
CA GLY A 53 -10.84 -5.19 -3.57
C GLY A 53 -9.83 -5.41 -2.43
N THR A 54 -8.58 -5.01 -2.63
CA THR A 54 -7.57 -5.01 -1.57
C THR A 54 -6.94 -3.64 -1.46
N ILE A 55 -6.84 -3.14 -0.24
CA ILE A 55 -6.14 -1.89 0.08
C ILE A 55 -5.04 -2.24 1.07
N ILE A 56 -3.80 -2.07 0.66
CA ILE A 56 -2.61 -2.34 1.48
C ILE A 56 -1.99 -0.99 1.83
N ILE A 57 -1.85 -0.72 3.12
CA ILE A 57 -1.32 0.53 3.66
C ILE A 57 -0.02 0.22 4.40
N THR A 58 1.02 1.01 4.15
CA THR A 58 2.29 0.89 4.84
C THR A 58 2.99 2.23 4.92
N GLN A 59 3.66 2.45 6.04
CA GLN A 59 4.57 3.57 6.23
C GLN A 59 6.03 3.20 5.90
N GLN A 60 6.32 1.92 5.71
CA GLN A 60 7.67 1.39 5.52
C GLN A 60 7.77 0.54 4.23
N PRO A 61 7.90 1.18 3.06
CA PRO A 61 8.10 0.45 1.79
C PRO A 61 9.41 -0.35 1.77
N THR A 62 10.38 0.02 2.61
CA THR A 62 11.68 -0.67 2.78
C THR A 62 11.50 -2.16 3.10
N ASP A 63 10.51 -2.51 3.93
CA ASP A 63 10.28 -3.91 4.32
C ASP A 63 9.83 -4.76 3.13
N PHE A 64 9.12 -4.16 2.17
CA PHE A 64 8.73 -4.84 0.92
C PHE A 64 9.91 -4.98 -0.06
N ALA A 65 10.89 -4.10 0.03
CA ALA A 65 12.10 -4.12 -0.79
C ALA A 65 13.23 -4.96 -0.19
N ALA A 66 13.06 -5.52 1.00
CA ALA A 66 14.05 -6.36 1.67
C ALA A 66 14.34 -7.63 0.85
N GLU A 67 15.62 -8.02 0.74
CA GLU A 67 16.10 -9.06 -0.16
C GLU A 67 15.31 -10.37 -0.04
N LYS A 68 15.07 -10.84 1.18
CA LYS A 68 14.36 -12.10 1.45
C LYS A 68 12.92 -12.14 0.94
N VAL A 69 12.25 -11.00 0.91
CA VAL A 69 10.82 -10.90 0.54
C VAL A 69 10.61 -10.14 -0.77
N PHE A 70 11.67 -9.69 -1.42
CA PHE A 70 11.62 -8.79 -2.58
C PHE A 70 10.69 -9.31 -3.70
N VAL A 71 10.77 -10.60 -4.02
CA VAL A 71 9.94 -11.21 -5.07
C VAL A 71 8.44 -11.09 -4.73
N HIS A 72 8.08 -11.28 -3.48
CA HIS A 72 6.71 -11.15 -3.01
C HIS A 72 6.30 -9.68 -2.90
N GLY A 73 7.17 -8.83 -2.37
CA GLY A 73 6.99 -7.39 -2.31
C GLY A 73 6.74 -6.80 -3.70
N LYS A 74 7.63 -7.09 -4.65
CA LYS A 74 7.46 -6.66 -6.04
C LYS A 74 6.13 -7.14 -6.64
N ALA A 75 5.75 -8.39 -6.38
CA ALA A 75 4.48 -8.94 -6.87
C ALA A 75 3.25 -8.25 -6.26
N ILE A 76 3.30 -7.79 -5.02
CA ILE A 76 2.22 -7.01 -4.41
C ILE A 76 2.04 -5.70 -5.18
N PHE A 77 3.12 -4.98 -5.42
CA PHE A 77 3.07 -3.73 -6.17
C PHE A 77 2.65 -3.94 -7.63
N ASP A 78 3.24 -4.88 -8.35
CA ASP A 78 2.93 -5.13 -9.77
C ASP A 78 1.45 -5.50 -10.02
N ASN A 79 0.77 -6.05 -9.03
CA ASN A 79 -0.65 -6.39 -9.12
C ASN A 79 -1.59 -5.29 -8.60
N ALA A 80 -1.07 -4.19 -8.06
CA ALA A 80 -1.88 -3.05 -7.65
C ALA A 80 -2.32 -2.24 -8.87
N SER A 81 -3.57 -1.79 -8.86
CA SER A 81 -4.12 -0.94 -9.93
C SER A 81 -3.84 0.54 -9.68
N TYR A 82 -3.64 0.90 -8.43
CA TYR A 82 -3.46 2.28 -7.98
C TYR A 82 -2.36 2.34 -6.93
N TYR A 83 -1.61 3.44 -6.95
CA TYR A 83 -0.72 3.82 -5.85
C TYR A 83 -1.09 5.20 -5.37
N LEU A 84 -1.07 5.37 -4.06
CA LEU A 84 -1.11 6.67 -3.40
C LEU A 84 0.17 6.80 -2.58
N VAL A 85 1.14 7.55 -3.08
CA VAL A 85 2.45 7.72 -2.45
C VAL A 85 2.50 9.08 -1.79
N MET A 86 2.43 9.09 -0.47
CA MET A 86 2.56 10.29 0.36
C MET A 86 4.05 10.63 0.58
N GLY A 87 4.33 11.69 1.35
CA GLY A 87 5.69 12.11 1.67
C GLY A 87 6.51 10.99 2.33
N LEU A 88 7.71 10.75 1.83
CA LEU A 88 8.63 9.72 2.31
C LEU A 88 10.04 10.28 2.51
N ARG A 89 10.78 9.70 3.46
CA ARG A 89 12.21 9.99 3.63
C ARG A 89 13.02 9.44 2.46
N LYS A 90 14.18 10.06 2.20
CA LYS A 90 15.05 9.75 1.05
C LYS A 90 15.27 8.24 0.85
N GLN A 91 15.67 7.50 1.89
CA GLN A 91 15.94 6.07 1.77
C GLN A 91 14.67 5.29 1.35
N ALA A 92 13.53 5.59 1.95
CA ALA A 92 12.26 4.94 1.62
C ALA A 92 11.82 5.21 0.16
N VAL A 93 12.15 6.38 -0.41
CA VAL A 93 11.90 6.67 -1.82
C VAL A 93 12.76 5.80 -2.73
N GLU A 94 14.05 5.60 -2.40
CA GLU A 94 14.92 4.73 -3.19
C GLU A 94 14.48 3.25 -3.12
N ASP A 95 14.04 2.81 -1.94
CA ASP A 95 13.51 1.45 -1.77
C ASP A 95 12.18 1.28 -2.54
N LEU A 96 11.28 2.27 -2.48
CA LEU A 96 10.05 2.27 -3.27
C LEU A 96 10.34 2.26 -4.77
N ALA A 97 11.35 2.98 -5.24
CA ALA A 97 11.75 3.02 -6.65
C ALA A 97 12.25 1.66 -7.19
N ARG A 98 12.58 0.72 -6.31
CA ARG A 98 12.88 -0.67 -6.71
C ARG A 98 11.60 -1.50 -6.91
N LEU A 99 10.50 -1.08 -6.30
CA LEU A 99 9.22 -1.77 -6.33
C LEU A 99 8.29 -1.24 -7.43
N ILE A 100 8.30 0.08 -7.65
CA ILE A 100 7.54 0.75 -8.70
C ILE A 100 8.45 1.64 -9.53
N ASP A 101 8.06 1.89 -10.78
CA ASP A 101 8.78 2.82 -11.65
C ASP A 101 8.49 4.27 -11.22
N LEU A 102 9.53 4.98 -10.75
CA LEU A 102 9.49 6.39 -10.39
C LEU A 102 10.55 7.15 -11.20
N ASN A 103 10.16 8.22 -11.87
CA ASN A 103 11.13 9.12 -12.50
C ASN A 103 11.80 10.05 -11.45
N ASP A 104 12.90 10.69 -11.83
CA ASP A 104 13.67 11.50 -10.89
C ASP A 104 12.89 12.68 -10.32
N ASN A 105 12.02 13.33 -11.12
CA ASN A 105 11.17 14.41 -10.62
C ASN A 105 10.16 13.92 -9.58
N GLU A 106 9.58 12.73 -9.76
CA GLU A 106 8.68 12.11 -8.78
C GLU A 106 9.41 11.78 -7.48
N LYS A 107 10.60 11.18 -7.57
CA LYS A 107 11.43 10.90 -6.40
C LYS A 107 11.73 12.17 -5.59
N GLU A 108 12.13 13.25 -6.26
CA GLU A 108 12.40 14.52 -5.58
C GLU A 108 11.11 15.14 -5.00
N SER A 109 10.00 15.06 -5.71
CA SER A 109 8.72 15.59 -5.24
C SER A 109 8.23 14.85 -3.98
N ILE A 110 8.27 13.51 -3.98
CA ILE A 110 7.82 12.69 -2.84
C ILE A 110 8.59 13.03 -1.55
N LYS A 111 9.90 13.37 -1.66
CA LYS A 111 10.73 13.77 -0.50
C LYS A 111 10.28 15.10 0.11
N THR A 112 9.55 15.93 -0.64
CA THR A 112 9.15 17.27 -0.23
C THR A 112 7.66 17.41 0.06
N TYR A 113 6.87 16.36 -0.10
CA TYR A 113 5.43 16.41 0.14
C TYR A 113 5.11 16.72 1.59
N SER A 114 4.21 17.68 1.76
CA SER A 114 3.59 18.02 3.04
C SER A 114 2.43 17.08 3.36
N GLN A 115 1.87 17.22 4.55
CA GLN A 115 0.67 16.47 4.95
C GLN A 115 -0.48 16.69 3.92
N GLY A 116 -1.10 15.60 3.49
CA GLY A 116 -2.16 15.60 2.49
C GLY A 116 -1.68 15.54 1.04
N GLU A 117 -0.42 15.89 0.76
CA GLU A 117 0.12 15.80 -0.59
C GLU A 117 0.54 14.37 -0.94
N ALA A 118 0.23 13.94 -2.16
CA ALA A 118 0.59 12.61 -2.63
C ALA A 118 0.78 12.57 -4.15
N LEU A 119 1.55 11.59 -4.61
CA LEU A 119 1.56 11.14 -5.99
C LEU A 119 0.49 10.04 -6.14
N PHE A 120 -0.51 10.30 -6.96
CA PHE A 120 -1.50 9.30 -7.36
C PHE A 120 -1.12 8.70 -8.72
N VAL A 121 -0.99 7.38 -8.77
CA VAL A 121 -0.67 6.63 -9.99
C VAL A 121 -1.81 5.67 -10.31
N CYS A 122 -2.30 5.74 -11.55
CA CYS A 122 -3.35 4.86 -12.07
C CYS A 122 -2.99 4.46 -13.50
N GLY A 123 -2.46 3.27 -13.70
CA GLY A 123 -1.90 2.85 -14.98
C GLY A 123 -0.81 3.83 -15.44
N ASN A 124 -0.99 4.44 -16.62
CA ASN A 124 -0.05 5.42 -17.17
C ASN A 124 -0.31 6.87 -16.69
N ARG A 125 -1.35 7.09 -15.91
CA ARG A 125 -1.67 8.43 -15.39
C ARG A 125 -0.99 8.65 -14.06
N ARG A 126 -0.31 9.78 -13.95
CA ARG A 126 0.44 10.18 -12.75
C ARG A 126 0.09 11.62 -12.42
N MET A 127 -0.34 11.86 -11.19
CA MET A 127 -0.84 13.16 -10.76
C MET A 127 -0.37 13.45 -9.34
N ARG A 128 0.14 14.66 -9.11
CA ARG A 128 0.23 15.20 -7.74
C ARG A 128 -1.17 15.60 -7.30
N ILE A 129 -1.59 15.13 -6.17
CA ILE A 129 -2.87 15.47 -5.55
C ILE A 129 -2.67 16.04 -4.16
N ASN A 130 -3.65 16.76 -3.68
CA ASN A 130 -3.74 17.20 -2.30
C ASN A 130 -5.07 16.72 -1.71
N VAL A 131 -5.01 15.93 -0.66
CA VAL A 131 -6.19 15.44 0.08
C VAL A 131 -6.61 16.54 1.05
N ILE A 132 -7.76 17.13 0.80
CA ILE A 132 -8.33 18.19 1.63
C ILE A 132 -9.53 17.60 2.37
N LEU A 133 -9.49 17.62 3.69
CA LEU A 133 -10.60 17.18 4.54
C LEU A 133 -11.61 18.31 4.70
N THR A 134 -12.88 17.96 4.70
CA THR A 134 -13.97 18.86 5.12
C THR A 134 -13.91 19.08 6.64
N GLN A 135 -14.61 20.13 7.14
CA GLN A 135 -14.66 20.36 8.59
C GLN A 135 -15.31 19.18 9.33
N GLU A 136 -16.34 18.57 8.75
CA GLU A 136 -17.03 17.39 9.31
C GLU A 136 -16.08 16.18 9.42
N GLU A 137 -15.26 15.94 8.42
CA GLU A 137 -14.24 14.88 8.45
C GLU A 137 -13.15 15.18 9.48
N LEU A 138 -12.72 16.44 9.59
CA LEU A 138 -11.75 16.86 10.61
C LEU A 138 -12.32 16.67 12.02
N ASP A 139 -13.57 17.00 12.25
CA ASP A 139 -14.24 16.85 13.54
C ASP A 139 -14.42 15.36 13.89
N SER A 140 -14.65 14.51 12.87
CA SER A 140 -14.91 13.08 13.07
C SER A 140 -13.62 12.25 13.18
N PHE A 141 -12.58 12.60 12.42
CA PHE A 141 -11.37 11.78 12.25
C PHE A 141 -10.08 12.53 12.58
N GLY A 142 -10.09 13.86 12.67
CA GLY A 142 -8.90 14.71 12.74
C GLY A 142 -8.21 14.81 14.09
N SER A 143 -8.83 14.35 15.17
CA SER A 143 -8.34 14.60 16.53
C SER A 143 -7.21 13.66 17.01
N GLY A 144 -6.81 12.69 16.22
CA GLY A 144 -5.85 11.66 16.63
C GLY A 144 -4.47 11.73 16.00
N GLY A 145 -4.31 12.51 14.98
CA GLY A 145 -3.10 12.49 14.17
C GLY A 145 -2.09 13.56 14.56
N GLY A 146 -1.37 13.32 15.62
CA GLY A 146 -0.04 13.84 15.89
C GLY A 146 0.31 15.23 15.36
N LEU A 147 0.42 16.13 16.24
CA LEU A 147 1.35 17.24 16.19
C LEU A 147 2.78 16.72 16.34
#